data_f8abcbae0b1163bb1d32fa212ddc7820
#
_entry.id   f8abcbae0b1163bb1d32fa212ddc7820
#
_cell.length_a   1.000
_cell.length_b   1.000
_cell.length_c   1.000
_cell.angle_alpha   90.00
_cell.angle_beta   90.00
_cell.angle_gamma   90.00
#
_symmetry.space_group_name_H-M   'P 1'
#
loop_
_entity.id
_entity.type
_entity.pdbx_description
1 polymer ?
#
loop_
_entity_poly.entity_id
_entity_poly.type
_entity_poly.pdbx_seq_one_letter_code
_entity_poly.pdbx_strand_id
1 'polypeptide(L)'
;RALFPHAEAVSYPTWDEVFDAVERGDAARGVVPFENSHAGDVSAVLDLCYNHPALWVVDVYDLPISQNLLVLPGTKLDQIKSVYSHQQAIAQSETFLRQFGLPATAMANTAMAAKFVAESGDASKAAIASVETAALYGLEVLVPSINTDGDNTTRFIVLSREKPTGGNRFSLLFTVDNKPGKLGEVIQIIGASGFNMESIKSRPMPHVPFEYYFYVELVGDPTADETAALLRELDRTCRTVRLLGVYTK
;
A
#
# COMPACT_ATOMS: atom_id res chain seq x y z
N ARG A 1 -13.13 -4.40 3.16
CA ARG A 1 -14.21 -4.72 4.16
C ARG A 1 -13.74 -4.45 5.60
N ALA A 2 -12.46 -4.66 5.94
CA ALA A 2 -11.96 -4.35 7.29
C ALA A 2 -12.19 -2.90 7.70
N LEU A 3 -11.90 -1.95 6.79
CA LEU A 3 -12.12 -0.51 7.02
C LEU A 3 -13.59 -0.08 6.92
N PHE A 4 -14.33 -0.69 5.99
CA PHE A 4 -15.71 -0.27 5.65
C PHE A 4 -16.63 -1.51 5.57
N PRO A 5 -17.03 -2.11 6.71
CA PRO A 5 -17.75 -3.39 6.73
C PRO A 5 -19.14 -3.33 6.07
N HIS A 6 -19.75 -2.15 6.03
CA HIS A 6 -21.09 -1.93 5.48
C HIS A 6 -21.10 -1.25 4.10
N ALA A 7 -19.92 -0.93 3.55
CA ALA A 7 -19.85 -0.30 2.24
C ALA A 7 -19.96 -1.33 1.11
N GLU A 8 -20.60 -0.94 0.04
CA GLU A 8 -20.52 -1.66 -1.22
C GLU A 8 -19.13 -1.49 -1.80
N ALA A 9 -18.44 -2.61 -2.06
CA ALA A 9 -17.09 -2.62 -2.60
C ALA A 9 -17.15 -2.81 -4.12
N VAL A 10 -16.64 -1.83 -4.85
CA VAL A 10 -16.48 -1.88 -6.31
C VAL A 10 -15.00 -2.06 -6.64
N SER A 11 -14.69 -3.01 -7.51
CA SER A 11 -13.32 -3.27 -7.96
C SER A 11 -13.06 -2.60 -9.31
N TYR A 12 -11.92 -1.95 -9.42
CA TYR A 12 -11.44 -1.32 -10.65
C TYR A 12 -10.17 -2.03 -11.15
N PRO A 13 -9.97 -2.15 -12.48
CA PRO A 13 -8.81 -2.82 -13.06
C PRO A 13 -7.47 -2.17 -12.73
N THR A 14 -7.44 -0.86 -12.58
CA THR A 14 -6.22 -0.07 -12.33
C THR A 14 -6.39 0.90 -11.17
N TRP A 15 -5.28 1.32 -10.56
CA TRP A 15 -5.31 2.35 -9.52
C TRP A 15 -5.76 3.71 -10.05
N ASP A 16 -5.39 4.04 -11.28
CA ASP A 16 -5.81 5.26 -11.98
C ASP A 16 -7.34 5.37 -12.03
N GLU A 17 -8.01 4.28 -12.41
CA GLU A 17 -9.48 4.22 -12.41
C GLU A 17 -10.08 4.37 -11.00
N VAL A 18 -9.39 3.94 -9.93
CA VAL A 18 -9.82 4.18 -8.55
C VAL A 18 -9.76 5.67 -8.23
N PHE A 19 -8.65 6.34 -8.56
CA PHE A 19 -8.51 7.79 -8.35
C PHE A 19 -9.57 8.56 -9.12
N ASP A 20 -9.76 8.26 -10.40
CA ASP A 20 -10.79 8.86 -11.26
C ASP A 20 -12.20 8.68 -10.70
N ALA A 21 -12.54 7.46 -10.24
CA ALA A 21 -13.86 7.17 -9.68
C ALA A 21 -14.15 8.00 -8.42
N VAL A 22 -13.13 8.17 -7.54
CA VAL A 22 -13.28 9.02 -6.36
C VAL A 22 -13.40 10.49 -6.76
N GLU A 23 -12.58 10.97 -7.69
CA GLU A 23 -12.58 12.38 -8.12
C GLU A 23 -13.89 12.75 -8.80
N ARG A 24 -14.44 11.89 -9.67
CA ARG A 24 -15.76 12.10 -10.29
C ARG A 24 -16.94 11.94 -9.33
N GLY A 25 -16.76 11.23 -8.20
CA GLY A 25 -17.78 10.96 -7.23
C GLY A 25 -18.56 9.67 -7.45
N ASP A 26 -18.09 8.81 -8.34
CA ASP A 26 -18.64 7.47 -8.57
C ASP A 26 -18.39 6.57 -7.35
N ALA A 27 -17.32 6.84 -6.61
CA ALA A 27 -17.00 6.23 -5.33
C ALA A 27 -16.80 7.32 -4.24
N ALA A 28 -17.30 7.07 -3.03
CA ALA A 28 -17.13 7.99 -1.90
C ALA A 28 -15.69 7.93 -1.35
N ARG A 29 -15.06 6.77 -1.40
CA ARG A 29 -13.70 6.49 -0.90
C ARG A 29 -12.98 5.56 -1.87
N GLY A 30 -11.67 5.73 -2.01
CA GLY A 30 -10.78 4.82 -2.71
C GLY A 30 -9.78 4.20 -1.74
N VAL A 31 -9.46 2.92 -1.90
CA VAL A 31 -8.44 2.24 -1.08
C VAL A 31 -7.42 1.64 -2.03
N VAL A 32 -6.17 2.10 -1.91
CA VAL A 32 -5.07 1.68 -2.80
C VAL A 32 -3.81 1.36 -1.97
N PRO A 33 -2.96 0.41 -2.41
CA PRO A 33 -1.71 0.11 -1.73
C PRO A 33 -0.73 1.28 -1.91
N PHE A 34 -0.01 1.64 -0.85
CA PHE A 34 0.95 2.75 -0.86
C PHE A 34 2.40 2.30 -0.64
N GLU A 35 2.58 1.33 0.25
CA GLU A 35 3.90 0.82 0.62
C GLU A 35 3.78 -0.61 1.14
N ASN A 36 4.78 -1.43 0.88
CA ASN A 36 4.91 -2.75 1.50
C ASN A 36 6.25 -2.83 2.23
N SER A 37 6.27 -3.38 3.44
CA SER A 37 7.47 -3.43 4.30
C SER A 37 8.66 -4.15 3.66
N HIS A 38 8.43 -5.04 2.68
CA HIS A 38 9.47 -5.81 2.00
C HIS A 38 9.70 -5.35 0.56
N ALA A 39 8.64 -5.04 -0.18
CA ALA A 39 8.73 -4.62 -1.59
C ALA A 39 8.98 -3.11 -1.75
N GLY A 40 8.80 -2.33 -0.67
CA GLY A 40 8.96 -0.88 -0.70
C GLY A 40 7.77 -0.13 -1.28
N ASP A 41 8.03 1.02 -1.87
CA ASP A 41 7.03 1.99 -2.31
C ASP A 41 6.23 1.53 -3.53
N VAL A 42 4.92 1.76 -3.50
CA VAL A 42 4.06 1.70 -4.69
C VAL A 42 4.11 3.06 -5.40
N SER A 43 5.23 3.32 -6.06
CA SER A 43 5.57 4.62 -6.66
C SER A 43 4.50 5.18 -7.59
N ALA A 44 3.80 4.32 -8.34
CA ALA A 44 2.71 4.72 -9.23
C ALA A 44 1.54 5.36 -8.47
N VAL A 45 1.23 4.87 -7.26
CA VAL A 45 0.16 5.46 -6.43
C VAL A 45 0.58 6.82 -5.88
N LEU A 46 1.86 7.00 -5.53
CA LEU A 46 2.35 8.31 -5.13
C LEU A 46 2.30 9.31 -6.29
N ASP A 47 2.62 8.88 -7.53
CA ASP A 47 2.47 9.72 -8.73
C ASP A 47 1.00 10.10 -8.98
N LEU A 48 0.05 9.19 -8.76
CA LEU A 48 -1.38 9.49 -8.82
C LEU A 48 -1.81 10.48 -7.74
N CYS A 49 -1.31 10.35 -6.50
CA CYS A 49 -1.54 11.36 -5.46
C CYS A 49 -1.06 12.76 -5.89
N TYR A 50 0.08 12.85 -6.59
CA TYR A 50 0.58 14.11 -7.12
C TYR A 50 -0.33 14.68 -8.21
N ASN A 51 -0.81 13.84 -9.12
CA ASN A 51 -1.58 14.23 -10.31
C ASN A 51 -3.06 14.52 -10.02
N HIS A 52 -3.62 14.07 -8.87
CA HIS A 52 -4.99 14.31 -8.45
C HIS A 52 -5.07 15.27 -7.25
N PRO A 53 -4.86 16.59 -7.45
CA PRO A 53 -4.77 17.57 -6.35
C PRO A 53 -6.09 17.79 -5.62
N ALA A 54 -7.22 17.40 -6.19
CA ALA A 54 -8.53 17.48 -5.56
C ALA A 54 -8.78 16.37 -4.52
N LEU A 55 -7.95 15.34 -4.50
CA LEU A 55 -8.09 14.22 -3.58
C LEU A 55 -7.19 14.36 -2.35
N TRP A 56 -7.67 13.85 -1.23
CA TRP A 56 -7.02 13.82 0.07
C TRP A 56 -6.79 12.39 0.51
N VAL A 57 -5.66 12.15 1.18
CA VAL A 57 -5.47 10.95 1.99
C VAL A 57 -6.08 11.22 3.36
N VAL A 58 -7.14 10.48 3.68
CA VAL A 58 -7.95 10.71 4.90
C VAL A 58 -7.76 9.64 5.97
N ASP A 59 -7.14 8.51 5.60
CA ASP A 59 -6.84 7.42 6.52
C ASP A 59 -5.72 6.54 5.95
N VAL A 60 -5.08 5.77 6.83
CA VAL A 60 -4.11 4.73 6.49
C VAL A 60 -4.48 3.42 7.17
N TYR A 61 -4.20 2.31 6.50
CA TYR A 61 -4.44 0.99 7.04
C TYR A 61 -3.27 0.05 6.76
N ASP A 62 -2.65 -0.41 7.82
CA ASP A 62 -1.56 -1.37 7.76
C ASP A 62 -2.15 -2.79 7.83
N LEU A 63 -2.11 -3.50 6.69
CA LEU A 63 -2.61 -4.86 6.54
C LEU A 63 -1.45 -5.86 6.68
N PRO A 64 -1.41 -6.66 7.73
CA PRO A 64 -0.49 -7.79 7.82
C PRO A 64 -0.76 -8.80 6.70
N ILE A 65 0.28 -9.16 5.96
CA ILE A 65 0.19 -10.12 4.85
C ILE A 65 0.62 -11.48 5.35
N SER A 66 -0.34 -12.39 5.46
CA SER A 66 -0.10 -13.79 5.77
C SER A 66 -0.26 -14.64 4.54
N GLN A 67 0.79 -15.39 4.20
CA GLN A 67 0.75 -16.40 3.15
C GLN A 67 0.38 -17.74 3.78
N ASN A 68 -0.64 -18.39 3.24
CA ASN A 68 -1.13 -19.67 3.76
C ASN A 68 -1.12 -20.72 2.65
N LEU A 69 -0.88 -21.97 3.01
CA LEU A 69 -1.01 -23.09 2.08
C LEU A 69 -2.49 -23.51 2.01
N LEU A 70 -3.09 -23.30 0.85
CA LEU A 70 -4.50 -23.56 0.56
C LEU A 70 -4.65 -24.81 -0.28
N VAL A 71 -5.60 -25.64 0.07
CA VAL A 71 -5.85 -26.94 -0.56
C VAL A 71 -7.35 -27.21 -0.73
N LEU A 72 -7.70 -28.21 -1.52
CA LEU A 72 -9.06 -28.76 -1.51
C LEU A 72 -9.38 -29.36 -0.14
N PRO A 73 -10.63 -29.23 0.35
CA PRO A 73 -11.00 -29.76 1.65
C PRO A 73 -10.64 -31.24 1.86
N GLY A 74 -10.04 -31.54 3.02
CA GLY A 74 -9.63 -32.89 3.38
C GLY A 74 -8.29 -33.36 2.79
N THR A 75 -7.58 -32.52 2.02
CA THR A 75 -6.25 -32.84 1.47
C THR A 75 -5.20 -32.81 2.60
N LYS A 76 -4.27 -33.78 2.59
CA LYS A 76 -3.15 -33.86 3.53
C LYS A 76 -1.86 -33.36 2.87
N LEU A 77 -0.90 -32.91 3.68
CA LEU A 77 0.35 -32.32 3.23
C LEU A 77 1.20 -33.28 2.37
N ASP A 78 1.19 -34.56 2.70
CA ASP A 78 1.92 -35.62 1.97
C ASP A 78 1.35 -35.94 0.57
N GLN A 79 0.15 -35.49 0.28
CA GLN A 79 -0.48 -35.63 -1.03
C GLN A 79 -0.07 -34.54 -2.02
N ILE A 80 0.45 -33.40 -1.51
CA ILE A 80 0.76 -32.23 -2.35
C ILE A 80 2.03 -32.50 -3.15
N LYS A 81 1.97 -32.25 -4.47
CA LYS A 81 3.08 -32.40 -5.42
C LYS A 81 3.48 -31.10 -6.09
N SER A 82 2.62 -30.09 -6.07
CA SER A 82 2.88 -28.79 -6.71
C SER A 82 2.11 -27.65 -6.05
N VAL A 83 2.74 -26.48 -6.01
CA VAL A 83 2.19 -25.26 -5.39
C VAL A 83 2.13 -24.15 -6.43
N TYR A 84 1.08 -23.34 -6.40
CA TYR A 84 0.82 -22.27 -7.33
C TYR A 84 0.62 -20.95 -6.60
N SER A 85 1.24 -19.86 -7.04
CA SER A 85 0.99 -18.52 -6.51
C SER A 85 1.63 -17.44 -7.38
N HIS A 86 1.45 -16.17 -6.96
CA HIS A 86 2.25 -15.06 -7.49
C HIS A 86 3.73 -15.22 -7.10
N GLN A 87 4.65 -14.82 -7.97
CA GLN A 87 6.10 -14.94 -7.77
C GLN A 87 6.57 -14.41 -6.40
N GLN A 88 6.02 -13.28 -5.96
CA GLN A 88 6.39 -12.69 -4.67
C GLN A 88 5.94 -13.55 -3.48
N ALA A 89 4.73 -14.12 -3.52
CA ALA A 89 4.24 -14.99 -2.45
C ALA A 89 5.04 -16.32 -2.39
N ILE A 90 5.47 -16.85 -3.54
CA ILE A 90 6.38 -17.99 -3.62
C ILE A 90 7.72 -17.67 -2.95
N ALA A 91 8.33 -16.53 -3.29
CA ALA A 91 9.60 -16.09 -2.71
C ALA A 91 9.49 -15.90 -1.19
N GLN A 92 8.41 -15.30 -0.72
CA GLN A 92 8.13 -15.12 0.72
C GLN A 92 7.93 -16.44 1.48
N SER A 93 7.57 -17.51 0.79
CA SER A 93 7.32 -18.84 1.35
C SER A 93 8.43 -19.86 1.03
N GLU A 94 9.57 -19.39 0.52
CA GLU A 94 10.65 -20.27 0.00
C GLU A 94 11.17 -21.25 1.06
N THR A 95 11.34 -20.81 2.29
CA THR A 95 11.82 -21.65 3.40
C THR A 95 10.90 -22.83 3.63
N PHE A 96 9.58 -22.60 3.68
CA PHE A 96 8.59 -23.64 3.82
C PHE A 96 8.58 -24.59 2.61
N LEU A 97 8.54 -24.05 1.40
CA LEU A 97 8.53 -24.84 0.17
C LEU A 97 9.74 -25.75 0.05
N ARG A 98 10.92 -25.25 0.40
CA ARG A 98 12.17 -26.03 0.40
C ARG A 98 12.18 -27.10 1.47
N GLN A 99 11.70 -26.80 2.68
CA GLN A 99 11.62 -27.76 3.79
C GLN A 99 10.77 -29.00 3.43
N PHE A 100 9.68 -28.80 2.70
CA PHE A 100 8.77 -29.89 2.29
C PHE A 100 9.01 -30.39 0.86
N GLY A 101 10.04 -29.88 0.16
CA GLY A 101 10.35 -30.31 -1.21
C GLY A 101 9.25 -30.01 -2.23
N LEU A 102 8.47 -28.94 -2.03
CA LEU A 102 7.33 -28.60 -2.84
C LEU A 102 7.72 -27.67 -4.01
N PRO A 103 7.67 -28.14 -5.27
CA PRO A 103 7.91 -27.29 -6.42
C PRO A 103 6.78 -26.26 -6.58
N ALA A 104 7.15 -25.02 -6.91
CA ALA A 104 6.19 -23.94 -7.07
C ALA A 104 6.19 -23.36 -8.48
N THR A 105 5.01 -23.02 -8.98
CA THR A 105 4.78 -22.41 -10.29
C THR A 105 4.16 -21.02 -10.13
N ALA A 106 4.79 -20.03 -10.77
CA ALA A 106 4.31 -18.66 -10.74
C ALA A 106 3.05 -18.46 -11.61
N MET A 107 2.11 -17.69 -11.08
CA MET A 107 0.88 -17.25 -11.75
C MET A 107 0.75 -15.72 -11.65
N ALA A 108 -0.20 -15.15 -12.40
CA ALA A 108 -0.38 -13.70 -12.48
C ALA A 108 -0.72 -13.04 -11.12
N ASN A 109 -1.47 -13.74 -10.26
CA ASN A 109 -1.74 -13.30 -8.88
C ASN A 109 -2.15 -14.49 -7.99
N THR A 110 -2.18 -14.28 -6.68
CA THR A 110 -2.53 -15.31 -5.68
C THR A 110 -3.97 -15.79 -5.78
N ALA A 111 -4.92 -14.91 -6.13
CA ALA A 111 -6.32 -15.26 -6.28
C ALA A 111 -6.57 -16.18 -7.49
N MET A 112 -5.89 -15.91 -8.62
CA MET A 112 -5.93 -16.80 -9.78
C MET A 112 -5.34 -18.18 -9.47
N ALA A 113 -4.27 -18.24 -8.68
CA ALA A 113 -3.69 -19.52 -8.26
C ALA A 113 -4.67 -20.32 -7.39
N ALA A 114 -5.31 -19.68 -6.42
CA ALA A 114 -6.33 -20.31 -5.59
C ALA A 114 -7.53 -20.78 -6.41
N LYS A 115 -8.02 -19.95 -7.34
CA LYS A 115 -9.10 -20.33 -8.27
C LYS A 115 -8.71 -21.55 -9.10
N PHE A 116 -7.50 -21.56 -9.67
CA PHE A 116 -6.99 -22.70 -10.45
C PHE A 116 -6.97 -23.99 -9.64
N VAL A 117 -6.51 -23.96 -8.38
CA VAL A 117 -6.50 -25.13 -7.50
C VAL A 117 -7.91 -25.59 -7.20
N ALA A 118 -8.83 -24.69 -6.87
CA ALA A 118 -10.22 -25.01 -6.59
C ALA A 118 -10.92 -25.67 -7.81
N GLU A 119 -10.74 -25.13 -9.01
CA GLU A 119 -11.35 -25.63 -10.24
C GLU A 119 -10.71 -26.91 -10.75
N SER A 120 -9.45 -27.21 -10.38
CA SER A 120 -8.74 -28.40 -10.85
C SER A 120 -9.31 -29.71 -10.29
N GLY A 121 -9.93 -29.68 -9.10
CA GLY A 121 -10.39 -30.89 -8.40
C GLY A 121 -9.26 -31.87 -8.03
N ASP A 122 -7.99 -31.46 -8.13
CA ASP A 122 -6.80 -32.29 -7.95
C ASP A 122 -6.15 -32.03 -6.58
N ALA A 123 -6.31 -32.99 -5.66
CA ALA A 123 -5.78 -32.91 -4.31
C ALA A 123 -4.22 -32.88 -4.25
N SER A 124 -3.52 -33.12 -5.37
CA SER A 124 -2.07 -33.00 -5.42
C SER A 124 -1.59 -31.57 -5.62
N LYS A 125 -2.50 -30.61 -5.78
CA LYS A 125 -2.21 -29.18 -5.99
C LYS A 125 -2.56 -28.35 -4.78
N ALA A 126 -1.74 -27.36 -4.50
CA ALA A 126 -1.98 -26.36 -3.46
C ALA A 126 -1.76 -24.94 -4.01
N ALA A 127 -2.35 -23.95 -3.35
CA ALA A 127 -2.08 -22.54 -3.65
C ALA A 127 -1.49 -21.84 -2.41
N ILE A 128 -0.73 -20.77 -2.65
CA ILE A 128 -0.35 -19.84 -1.58
C ILE A 128 -1.17 -18.57 -1.76
N ALA A 129 -2.00 -18.26 -0.76
CA ALA A 129 -2.81 -17.05 -0.74
C ALA A 129 -3.28 -16.69 0.68
N SER A 130 -4.12 -15.66 0.80
CA SER A 130 -4.72 -15.25 2.08
C SER A 130 -5.87 -16.17 2.51
N VAL A 131 -6.22 -16.09 3.80
CA VAL A 131 -7.37 -16.83 4.37
C VAL A 131 -8.68 -16.43 3.71
N GLU A 132 -8.85 -15.15 3.37
CA GLU A 132 -10.05 -14.64 2.69
C GLU A 132 -10.18 -15.25 1.29
N THR A 133 -9.05 -15.49 0.62
CA THR A 133 -9.03 -16.16 -0.69
C THR A 133 -9.44 -17.63 -0.55
N ALA A 134 -9.05 -18.31 0.53
CA ALA A 134 -9.53 -19.67 0.80
C ALA A 134 -11.06 -19.71 0.91
N ALA A 135 -11.62 -18.82 1.73
CA ALA A 135 -13.09 -18.73 1.91
C ALA A 135 -13.82 -18.40 0.60
N LEU A 136 -13.24 -17.55 -0.26
CA LEU A 136 -13.83 -17.15 -1.54
C LEU A 136 -13.96 -18.31 -2.52
N TYR A 137 -12.97 -19.21 -2.56
CA TYR A 137 -12.93 -20.33 -3.52
C TYR A 137 -13.25 -21.69 -2.90
N GLY A 138 -13.69 -21.74 -1.64
CA GLY A 138 -14.05 -23.00 -0.97
C GLY A 138 -12.84 -23.91 -0.71
N LEU A 139 -11.65 -23.30 -0.54
CA LEU A 139 -10.43 -24.00 -0.15
C LEU A 139 -10.27 -24.04 1.35
N GLU A 140 -9.49 -25.01 1.84
CA GLU A 140 -9.09 -25.15 3.24
C GLU A 140 -7.67 -24.59 3.46
N VAL A 141 -7.45 -23.91 4.59
CA VAL A 141 -6.11 -23.52 5.03
C VAL A 141 -5.45 -24.74 5.69
N LEU A 142 -4.56 -25.41 4.96
CA LEU A 142 -3.84 -26.57 5.49
C LEU A 142 -2.71 -26.17 6.45
N VAL A 143 -1.91 -25.17 6.06
CA VAL A 143 -0.84 -24.63 6.91
C VAL A 143 -0.94 -23.11 6.90
N PRO A 144 -1.21 -22.48 8.04
CA PRO A 144 -1.24 -21.02 8.13
C PRO A 144 0.17 -20.42 8.20
N SER A 145 0.30 -19.16 7.79
CA SER A 145 1.49 -18.31 7.97
C SER A 145 2.80 -18.99 7.56
N ILE A 146 2.87 -19.48 6.32
CA ILE A 146 4.05 -20.15 5.76
C ILE A 146 5.12 -19.18 5.24
N ASN A 147 4.87 -17.86 5.31
CA ASN A 147 5.87 -16.86 4.95
C ASN A 147 7.04 -16.86 5.93
N THR A 148 8.26 -16.72 5.39
CA THR A 148 9.52 -16.78 6.16
C THR A 148 9.60 -15.65 7.17
N ASP A 149 9.16 -14.44 6.78
CA ASP A 149 9.16 -13.26 7.63
C ASP A 149 7.72 -12.93 8.05
N GLY A 150 7.47 -12.92 9.36
CA GLY A 150 6.14 -12.70 9.94
C GLY A 150 5.68 -11.24 9.97
N ASP A 151 6.53 -10.30 9.54
CA ASP A 151 6.33 -8.85 9.60
C ASP A 151 5.99 -8.20 8.26
N ASN A 152 5.65 -9.02 7.24
CA ASN A 152 5.20 -8.49 5.96
C ASN A 152 3.87 -7.74 6.12
N THR A 153 3.93 -6.43 5.89
CA THR A 153 2.77 -5.54 6.04
C THR A 153 2.65 -4.65 4.80
N THR A 154 1.44 -4.54 4.28
CA THR A 154 1.13 -3.58 3.23
C THR A 154 0.33 -2.43 3.81
N ARG A 155 0.85 -1.21 3.65
CA ARG A 155 0.14 0.01 3.97
C ARG A 155 -0.76 0.40 2.81
N PHE A 156 -2.03 0.59 3.10
CA PHE A 156 -3.01 1.16 2.21
C PHE A 156 -3.32 2.60 2.62
N ILE A 157 -3.61 3.45 1.65
CA ILE A 157 -4.16 4.79 1.87
C ILE A 157 -5.63 4.82 1.46
N VAL A 158 -6.39 5.62 2.17
CA VAL A 158 -7.79 5.90 1.87
C VAL A 158 -7.90 7.29 1.25
N LEU A 159 -8.43 7.33 0.04
CA LEU A 159 -8.64 8.55 -0.73
C LEU A 159 -10.06 9.09 -0.54
N SER A 160 -10.19 10.42 -0.55
CA SER A 160 -11.47 11.11 -0.47
C SER A 160 -11.39 12.48 -1.15
N ARG A 161 -12.54 12.98 -1.61
CA ARG A 161 -12.72 14.40 -1.99
C ARG A 161 -12.91 15.31 -0.79
N GLU A 162 -13.34 14.76 0.34
CA GLU A 162 -13.56 15.53 1.56
C GLU A 162 -12.22 15.77 2.26
N LYS A 163 -11.99 17.02 2.64
CA LYS A 163 -10.79 17.38 3.41
C LYS A 163 -10.86 16.74 4.80
N PRO A 164 -9.77 16.06 5.25
CA PRO A 164 -9.72 15.51 6.60
C PRO A 164 -9.75 16.62 7.66
N THR A 165 -10.34 16.32 8.82
CA THR A 165 -10.57 17.31 9.89
C THR A 165 -9.65 17.14 11.09
N GLY A 166 -8.87 16.05 11.18
CA GLY A 166 -7.97 15.81 12.30
C GLY A 166 -7.19 14.52 12.17
N GLY A 167 -6.15 14.40 12.98
CA GLY A 167 -5.27 13.25 13.02
C GLY A 167 -4.00 13.56 13.80
N ASN A 168 -3.13 12.57 13.99
CA ASN A 168 -1.82 12.74 14.63
C ASN A 168 -0.65 12.57 13.64
N ARG A 169 -0.97 12.47 12.35
CA ARG A 169 -0.04 12.42 11.22
C ARG A 169 -0.58 13.28 10.08
N PHE A 170 0.31 13.88 9.36
CA PHE A 170 -0.02 14.54 8.11
C PHE A 170 1.10 14.35 7.09
N SER A 171 0.72 14.39 5.82
CA SER A 171 1.66 14.24 4.71
C SER A 171 1.63 15.44 3.78
N LEU A 172 2.81 15.80 3.28
CA LEU A 172 3.00 16.92 2.36
C LEU A 172 3.61 16.42 1.05
N LEU A 173 3.21 17.07 -0.03
CA LEU A 173 3.92 17.05 -1.31
C LEU A 173 4.52 18.43 -1.56
N PHE A 174 5.79 18.50 -1.94
CA PHE A 174 6.45 19.77 -2.23
C PHE A 174 7.49 19.66 -3.34
N THR A 175 7.80 20.78 -3.94
CA THR A 175 8.89 20.92 -4.92
C THR A 175 9.82 22.04 -4.48
N VAL A 176 11.10 21.89 -4.78
CA VAL A 176 12.13 22.92 -4.50
C VAL A 176 12.94 23.22 -5.78
N ASP A 177 13.66 24.31 -5.77
CA ASP A 177 14.66 24.56 -6.81
C ASP A 177 15.71 23.44 -6.80
N ASN A 178 16.04 22.92 -7.96
CA ASN A 178 17.09 21.91 -8.12
C ASN A 178 18.48 22.57 -7.98
N LYS A 179 18.81 23.01 -6.75
CA LYS A 179 20.07 23.66 -6.37
C LYS A 179 20.63 23.05 -5.09
N PRO A 180 21.97 23.07 -4.93
CA PRO A 180 22.60 22.60 -3.69
C PRO A 180 21.98 23.22 -2.44
N GLY A 181 21.66 22.37 -1.47
CA GLY A 181 21.12 22.78 -0.16
C GLY A 181 19.62 22.99 -0.08
N LYS A 182 18.88 23.15 -1.19
CA LYS A 182 17.45 23.50 -1.15
C LYS A 182 16.57 22.45 -0.45
N LEU A 183 16.76 21.18 -0.71
CA LEU A 183 16.09 20.13 0.06
C LEU A 183 16.50 20.14 1.54
N GLY A 184 17.78 20.38 1.81
CA GLY A 184 18.30 20.49 3.18
C GLY A 184 17.65 21.61 3.98
N GLU A 185 17.40 22.78 3.36
CA GLU A 185 16.67 23.90 3.99
C GLU A 185 15.26 23.47 4.45
N VAL A 186 14.52 22.74 3.60
CA VAL A 186 13.18 22.24 3.94
C VAL A 186 13.25 21.27 5.12
N ILE A 187 14.19 20.34 5.11
CA ILE A 187 14.36 19.36 6.20
C ILE A 187 14.72 20.08 7.52
N GLN A 188 15.58 21.10 7.48
CA GLN A 188 15.94 21.90 8.64
C GLN A 188 14.74 22.69 9.19
N ILE A 189 13.91 23.27 8.33
CA ILE A 189 12.68 23.97 8.73
C ILE A 189 11.74 23.01 9.47
N ILE A 190 11.51 21.82 8.93
CA ILE A 190 10.65 20.80 9.55
C ILE A 190 11.19 20.43 10.94
N GLY A 191 12.49 20.12 11.04
CA GLY A 191 13.12 19.76 12.31
C GLY A 191 13.12 20.89 13.33
N ALA A 192 13.44 22.12 12.91
CA ALA A 192 13.43 23.32 13.78
C ALA A 192 12.02 23.67 14.28
N SER A 193 10.98 23.31 13.51
CA SER A 193 9.59 23.47 13.92
C SER A 193 9.10 22.36 14.88
N GLY A 194 9.98 21.42 15.27
CA GLY A 194 9.67 20.37 16.24
C GLY A 194 8.96 19.15 15.68
N PHE A 195 8.83 19.01 14.34
CA PHE A 195 8.15 17.88 13.74
C PHE A 195 9.12 16.72 13.47
N ASN A 196 8.71 15.52 13.85
CA ASN A 196 9.40 14.27 13.46
C ASN A 196 8.96 13.87 12.06
N MET A 197 9.95 13.59 11.20
CA MET A 197 9.73 13.07 9.84
C MET A 197 9.84 11.54 9.85
N GLU A 198 8.74 10.82 9.64
CA GLU A 198 8.72 9.35 9.57
C GLU A 198 9.12 8.83 8.19
N SER A 199 8.84 9.59 7.14
CA SER A 199 9.17 9.19 5.76
C SER A 199 9.50 10.38 4.89
N ILE A 200 10.44 10.18 3.96
CA ILE A 200 10.70 11.09 2.84
C ILE A 200 10.92 10.26 1.57
N LYS A 201 10.23 10.64 0.49
CA LYS A 201 10.32 9.98 -0.82
C LYS A 201 10.50 11.04 -1.90
N SER A 202 11.30 10.75 -2.90
CA SER A 202 11.49 11.62 -4.07
C SER A 202 11.00 10.93 -5.34
N ARG A 203 10.29 11.67 -6.20
CA ARG A 203 9.80 11.18 -7.48
C ARG A 203 10.08 12.19 -8.58
N PRO A 204 10.42 11.73 -9.81
CA PRO A 204 10.51 12.61 -10.96
C PRO A 204 9.18 13.32 -11.21
N MET A 205 9.23 14.60 -11.52
CA MET A 205 8.05 15.35 -11.92
C MET A 205 7.56 14.90 -13.31
N PRO A 206 6.25 14.68 -13.50
CA PRO A 206 5.71 14.42 -14.83
C PRO A 206 6.06 15.56 -15.80
N HIS A 207 6.49 15.21 -16.99
CA HIS A 207 6.75 16.14 -18.09
C HIS A 207 7.86 17.19 -17.87
N VAL A 208 8.61 17.15 -16.76
CA VAL A 208 9.71 18.07 -16.47
C VAL A 208 10.99 17.27 -16.22
N PRO A 209 11.88 17.11 -17.21
CA PRO A 209 13.09 16.31 -17.07
C PRO A 209 13.99 16.80 -15.92
N PHE A 210 14.46 15.84 -15.10
CA PHE A 210 15.40 16.08 -14.00
C PHE A 210 14.90 16.99 -12.87
N GLU A 211 13.61 17.30 -12.82
CA GLU A 211 12.96 17.94 -11.69
C GLU A 211 12.21 16.87 -10.86
N TYR A 212 12.09 17.12 -9.55
CA TYR A 212 11.56 16.16 -8.59
C TYR A 212 10.51 16.83 -7.70
N TYR A 213 9.48 16.05 -7.33
CA TYR A 213 8.66 16.36 -6.17
C TYR A 213 9.04 15.44 -5.01
N PHE A 214 8.76 15.89 -3.81
CA PHE A 214 9.04 15.17 -2.58
C PHE A 214 7.74 14.94 -1.81
N TYR A 215 7.64 13.75 -1.24
CA TYR A 215 6.64 13.39 -0.26
C TYR A 215 7.30 13.29 1.10
N VAL A 216 6.66 13.82 2.15
CA VAL A 216 7.05 13.63 3.54
C VAL A 216 5.84 13.26 4.38
N GLU A 217 6.06 12.39 5.38
CA GLU A 217 5.09 12.07 6.43
C GLU A 217 5.62 12.61 7.76
N LEU A 218 4.81 13.41 8.43
CA LEU A 218 5.15 14.12 9.65
C LEU A 218 4.23 13.71 10.80
N VAL A 219 4.83 13.59 11.99
CA VAL A 219 4.10 13.36 13.24
C VAL A 219 3.65 14.71 13.80
N GLY A 220 2.36 14.89 13.96
CA GLY A 220 1.81 16.13 14.55
C GLY A 220 0.32 16.31 14.28
N ASP A 221 -0.25 17.28 14.97
CA ASP A 221 -1.63 17.70 14.77
C ASP A 221 -1.68 18.79 13.68
N PRO A 222 -2.35 18.55 12.56
CA PRO A 222 -2.46 19.52 11.47
C PRO A 222 -3.31 20.76 11.81
N THR A 223 -4.08 20.72 12.91
CA THR A 223 -4.88 21.85 13.38
C THR A 223 -4.15 22.74 14.36
N ALA A 224 -2.98 22.32 14.84
CA ALA A 224 -2.15 23.09 15.77
C ALA A 224 -1.54 24.34 15.10
N ASP A 225 -1.33 25.37 15.88
CA ASP A 225 -0.72 26.64 15.42
C ASP A 225 0.68 26.42 14.86
N GLU A 226 1.44 25.49 15.44
CA GLU A 226 2.77 25.09 15.01
C GLU A 226 2.76 24.54 13.59
N THR A 227 1.76 23.69 13.25
CA THR A 227 1.61 23.17 11.87
C THR A 227 1.27 24.29 10.89
N ALA A 228 0.40 25.20 11.28
CA ALA A 228 0.09 26.36 10.45
C ALA A 228 1.32 27.28 10.25
N ALA A 229 2.18 27.40 11.26
CA ALA A 229 3.45 28.15 11.15
C ALA A 229 4.42 27.43 10.20
N LEU A 230 4.61 26.13 10.36
CA LEU A 230 5.43 25.29 9.46
C LEU A 230 4.97 25.45 8.00
N LEU A 231 3.69 25.29 7.72
CA LEU A 231 3.17 25.37 6.33
C LEU A 231 3.43 26.74 5.71
N ARG A 232 3.31 27.84 6.48
CA ARG A 232 3.63 29.20 6.01
C ARG A 232 5.12 29.37 5.69
N GLU A 233 6.01 28.74 6.45
CA GLU A 233 7.45 28.82 6.21
C GLU A 233 7.86 27.97 5.02
N LEU A 234 7.30 26.77 4.88
CA LEU A 234 7.50 25.93 3.71
C LEU A 234 6.99 26.58 2.42
N ASP A 235 5.86 27.28 2.45
CA ASP A 235 5.31 28.01 1.31
C ASP A 235 6.23 29.12 0.80
N ARG A 236 7.07 29.71 1.67
CA ARG A 236 8.08 30.71 1.31
C ARG A 236 9.36 30.10 0.75
N THR A 237 9.65 28.85 1.11
CA THR A 237 10.92 28.16 0.80
C THR A 237 10.79 27.24 -0.42
N CYS A 238 9.66 26.58 -0.56
CA CYS A 238 9.35 25.67 -1.65
C CYS A 238 8.81 26.41 -2.88
N ARG A 239 8.95 25.82 -4.07
CA ARG A 239 8.21 26.28 -5.25
C ARG A 239 6.72 26.02 -5.13
N THR A 240 6.40 24.84 -4.58
CA THR A 240 5.04 24.42 -4.27
C THR A 240 5.05 23.61 -2.98
N VAL A 241 4.02 23.76 -2.17
CA VAL A 241 3.73 22.87 -1.04
C VAL A 241 2.25 22.57 -1.01
N ARG A 242 1.89 21.30 -0.78
CA ARG A 242 0.51 20.86 -0.67
C ARG A 242 0.36 19.87 0.47
N LEU A 243 -0.59 20.12 1.34
CA LEU A 243 -1.06 19.14 2.31
C LEU A 243 -1.78 18.03 1.53
N LEU A 244 -1.22 16.82 1.53
CA LEU A 244 -1.78 15.69 0.82
C LEU A 244 -2.83 14.97 1.66
N GLY A 245 -2.57 14.83 2.95
CA GLY A 245 -3.47 14.10 3.82
C GLY A 245 -3.22 14.33 5.29
N VAL A 246 -4.23 13.95 6.07
CA VAL A 246 -4.24 13.95 7.52
C VAL A 246 -4.93 12.69 7.98
N TYR A 247 -4.34 11.97 8.93
CA TYR A 247 -4.87 10.70 9.40
C TYR A 247 -4.35 10.36 10.80
N THR A 248 -4.94 9.37 11.42
CA THR A 248 -4.49 8.81 12.69
C THR A 248 -3.81 7.47 12.46
N LYS A 249 -2.65 7.28 13.13
CA LYS A 249 -1.87 6.05 13.07
C LYS A 249 -1.49 5.59 14.47
#